data_a49b6f48746137f492719a6ea4a49adc
#
_entry.id   a49b6f48746137f492719a6ea4a49adc
#
_cell.length_a   1.000
_cell.length_b   1.000
_cell.length_c   1.000
_cell.angle_alpha   90.00
_cell.angle_beta   90.00
_cell.angle_gamma   90.00
#
_symmetry.space_group_name_H-M   'P 1'
#
loop_
_entity.id
_entity.type
_entity.pdbx_description
1 polymer ?
#
loop_
_entity_poly.entity_id
_entity_poly.type
_entity_poly.pdbx_seq_one_letter_code
_entity_poly.pdbx_strand_id
1 'polypeptide(L)'
;MDEQVAGSRSQVEGEPAAPPASEEEQAVEQDLDSLVEDLKRERDEYLELAQRARADFENYRKRAAREGTDALLRGKTEVGKAVLPALDSLERAIAAHPVGPGREAEEPARGNSLAEGVALVHRELVSALDAAGIETIDPVGEKFDPNLHEALSSRPSQDGEEPGVVVETVQRGYRLGEALIRPARVVVTS
;
A
#
# COMPACT_ATOMS: atom_id res chain seq x y z
N MET A 1 -43.23 19.13 -87.35
CA MET A 1 -43.39 17.69 -87.16
C MET A 1 -43.19 17.46 -85.70
N ASP A 2 -44.22 17.70 -84.92
CA ASP A 2 -45.20 16.71 -84.44
C ASP A 2 -44.54 15.52 -83.77
N GLU A 3 -44.71 15.43 -82.49
CA GLU A 3 -45.76 14.62 -81.93
C GLU A 3 -45.83 14.75 -80.39
N GLN A 4 -47.03 15.08 -79.95
CA GLN A 4 -47.50 15.04 -78.57
C GLN A 4 -47.57 13.60 -78.10
N VAL A 5 -47.09 13.25 -76.94
CA VAL A 5 -47.56 12.12 -76.15
C VAL A 5 -47.93 12.58 -74.74
N ALA A 6 -49.21 12.53 -74.51
CA ALA A 6 -49.84 12.73 -73.20
C ALA A 6 -49.47 11.57 -72.27
N GLY A 7 -48.83 11.89 -71.11
CA GLY A 7 -48.56 10.96 -70.02
C GLY A 7 -49.57 11.19 -68.90
N SER A 8 -50.42 10.19 -68.72
CA SER A 8 -51.47 10.00 -67.74
C SER A 8 -51.03 10.35 -66.31
N ARG A 9 -51.72 11.29 -65.65
CA ARG A 9 -51.71 11.48 -64.19
C ARG A 9 -52.40 10.30 -63.54
N SER A 10 -51.67 9.37 -62.98
CA SER A 10 -52.17 8.45 -61.98
C SER A 10 -52.54 9.22 -60.71
N GLN A 11 -53.81 9.31 -60.46
CA GLN A 11 -54.35 9.70 -59.15
C GLN A 11 -53.96 8.59 -58.17
N VAL A 12 -53.12 8.88 -57.18
CA VAL A 12 -52.97 8.04 -56.03
C VAL A 12 -54.23 8.24 -55.20
N GLU A 13 -55.10 7.22 -55.26
CA GLU A 13 -56.22 7.11 -54.35
C GLU A 13 -55.73 7.15 -52.92
N GLY A 14 -56.24 8.12 -52.17
CA GLY A 14 -55.96 8.23 -50.76
C GLY A 14 -56.39 6.97 -50.03
N GLU A 15 -55.47 6.45 -49.29
CA GLU A 15 -55.68 5.37 -48.31
C GLU A 15 -56.81 5.81 -47.36
N PRO A 16 -57.85 4.99 -47.17
CA PRO A 16 -58.97 5.38 -46.30
C PRO A 16 -58.44 5.58 -44.88
N ALA A 17 -58.57 6.79 -44.34
CA ALA A 17 -58.29 7.10 -42.93
C ALA A 17 -59.01 6.07 -42.04
N ALA A 18 -58.26 5.40 -41.16
CA ALA A 18 -58.83 4.48 -40.18
C ALA A 18 -59.98 5.16 -39.42
N PRO A 19 -61.06 4.49 -39.09
CA PRO A 19 -62.16 5.08 -38.33
C PRO A 19 -61.63 5.56 -36.96
N PRO A 20 -62.12 6.65 -36.41
CA PRO A 20 -61.68 7.13 -35.10
C PRO A 20 -61.94 6.03 -34.06
N ALA A 21 -60.87 5.75 -33.27
CA ALA A 21 -60.90 4.77 -32.19
C ALA A 21 -62.10 5.03 -31.27
N SER A 22 -62.75 3.97 -30.84
CA SER A 22 -63.89 4.08 -29.90
C SER A 22 -63.43 4.68 -28.58
N GLU A 23 -64.33 5.33 -27.84
CA GLU A 23 -64.01 5.92 -26.52
C GLU A 23 -63.36 4.89 -25.56
N GLU A 24 -63.76 3.61 -25.67
CA GLU A 24 -63.20 2.50 -24.90
C GLU A 24 -61.74 2.18 -25.32
N GLU A 25 -61.40 2.23 -26.61
CA GLU A 25 -60.03 2.02 -27.12
C GLU A 25 -59.12 3.16 -26.70
N GLN A 26 -59.60 4.40 -26.70
CA GLN A 26 -58.84 5.55 -26.23
C GLN A 26 -58.56 5.50 -24.70
N ALA A 27 -59.54 5.03 -23.91
CA ALA A 27 -59.35 4.86 -22.46
C ALA A 27 -58.33 3.76 -22.14
N VAL A 28 -58.35 2.63 -22.87
CA VAL A 28 -57.36 1.55 -22.71
C VAL A 28 -55.98 2.01 -23.13
N GLU A 29 -55.84 2.81 -24.18
CA GLU A 29 -54.56 3.35 -24.66
C GLU A 29 -53.96 4.32 -23.59
N GLN A 30 -54.79 5.19 -22.98
CA GLN A 30 -54.37 6.07 -21.88
C GLN A 30 -53.92 5.31 -20.63
N ASP A 31 -54.62 4.25 -20.24
CA ASP A 31 -54.25 3.39 -19.11
C ASP A 31 -52.92 2.67 -19.38
N LEU A 32 -52.71 2.18 -20.62
CA LEU A 32 -51.44 1.56 -21.03
C LEU A 32 -50.29 2.56 -21.01
N ASP A 33 -50.48 3.75 -21.52
CA ASP A 33 -49.48 4.80 -21.51
C ASP A 33 -49.07 5.19 -20.07
N SER A 34 -50.07 5.34 -19.19
CA SER A 34 -49.84 5.60 -17.77
C SER A 34 -49.04 4.48 -17.09
N LEU A 35 -49.40 3.22 -17.37
CA LEU A 35 -48.68 2.07 -16.83
C LEU A 35 -47.23 2.00 -17.35
N VAL A 36 -47.02 2.30 -18.65
CA VAL A 36 -45.68 2.35 -19.25
C VAL A 36 -44.83 3.46 -18.63
N GLU A 37 -45.43 4.63 -18.34
CA GLU A 37 -44.71 5.71 -17.67
C GLU A 37 -44.32 5.34 -16.23
N ASP A 38 -45.22 4.71 -15.48
CA ASP A 38 -44.92 4.23 -14.13
C ASP A 38 -43.82 3.17 -14.13
N LEU A 39 -43.89 2.21 -15.03
CA LEU A 39 -42.85 1.20 -15.21
C LEU A 39 -41.49 1.80 -15.61
N LYS A 40 -41.49 2.81 -16.48
CA LYS A 40 -40.25 3.54 -16.82
C LYS A 40 -39.67 4.25 -15.61
N ARG A 41 -40.48 4.91 -14.79
CA ARG A 41 -40.06 5.59 -13.55
C ARG A 41 -39.47 4.58 -12.60
N GLU A 42 -40.15 3.48 -12.34
CA GLU A 42 -39.66 2.42 -11.44
C GLU A 42 -38.32 1.82 -11.96
N ARG A 43 -38.22 1.55 -13.26
CA ARG A 43 -36.99 1.11 -13.89
C ARG A 43 -35.83 2.12 -13.64
N ASP A 44 -36.10 3.41 -13.82
CA ASP A 44 -35.06 4.45 -13.69
C ASP A 44 -34.64 4.59 -12.23
N GLU A 45 -35.54 4.47 -11.26
CA GLU A 45 -35.23 4.40 -9.83
C GLU A 45 -34.36 3.20 -9.48
N TYR A 46 -34.69 2.01 -10.01
CA TYR A 46 -33.84 0.82 -9.80
C TYR A 46 -32.48 0.93 -10.47
N LEU A 47 -32.41 1.54 -11.66
CA LEU A 47 -31.12 1.80 -12.32
C LEU A 47 -30.26 2.76 -11.51
N GLU A 48 -30.82 3.84 -10.98
CA GLU A 48 -30.08 4.78 -10.13
C GLU A 48 -29.61 4.09 -8.84
N LEU A 49 -30.47 3.32 -8.18
CA LEU A 49 -30.11 2.54 -7.00
C LEU A 49 -28.98 1.55 -7.28
N ALA A 50 -29.06 0.83 -8.41
CA ALA A 50 -28.04 -0.13 -8.82
C ALA A 50 -26.69 0.55 -9.13
N GLN A 51 -26.73 1.71 -9.81
CA GLN A 51 -25.52 2.50 -10.07
C GLN A 51 -24.86 3.00 -8.79
N ARG A 52 -25.67 3.51 -7.85
CA ARG A 52 -25.20 3.96 -6.53
C ARG A 52 -24.59 2.82 -5.73
N ALA A 53 -25.30 1.69 -5.65
CA ALA A 53 -24.80 0.49 -4.96
C ALA A 53 -23.48 -0.03 -5.56
N ARG A 54 -23.36 0.00 -6.89
CA ARG A 54 -22.11 -0.37 -7.58
C ARG A 54 -20.96 0.58 -7.21
N ALA A 55 -21.20 1.89 -7.23
CA ALA A 55 -20.20 2.88 -6.85
C ALA A 55 -19.75 2.71 -5.38
N ASP A 56 -20.71 2.50 -4.48
CA ASP A 56 -20.42 2.25 -3.06
C ASP A 56 -19.61 0.96 -2.86
N PHE A 57 -19.96 -0.10 -3.59
CA PHE A 57 -19.21 -1.36 -3.56
C PHE A 57 -17.76 -1.19 -4.06
N GLU A 58 -17.54 -0.46 -5.15
CA GLU A 58 -16.20 -0.17 -5.67
C GLU A 58 -15.38 0.66 -4.67
N ASN A 59 -15.98 1.65 -4.04
CA ASN A 59 -15.35 2.45 -2.99
C ASN A 59 -15.02 1.61 -1.76
N TYR A 60 -15.95 0.76 -1.31
CA TYR A 60 -15.73 -0.18 -0.22
C TYR A 60 -14.57 -1.13 -0.52
N ARG A 61 -14.54 -1.73 -1.72
CA ARG A 61 -13.46 -2.64 -2.13
C ARG A 61 -12.08 -1.97 -2.09
N LYS A 62 -11.99 -0.72 -2.61
CA LYS A 62 -10.74 0.05 -2.57
C LYS A 62 -10.30 0.34 -1.14
N ARG A 63 -11.25 0.73 -0.27
CA ARG A 63 -10.97 1.00 1.13
C ARG A 63 -10.55 -0.26 1.87
N ALA A 64 -11.27 -1.37 1.72
CA ALA A 64 -10.95 -2.63 2.37
C ALA A 64 -9.56 -3.16 1.97
N ALA A 65 -9.17 -3.01 0.69
CA ALA A 65 -7.83 -3.38 0.24
C ALA A 65 -6.73 -2.56 0.92
N ARG A 66 -6.93 -1.25 1.07
CA ARG A 66 -5.98 -0.35 1.79
C ARG A 66 -5.91 -0.71 3.27
N GLU A 67 -7.06 -0.84 3.93
CA GLU A 67 -7.14 -1.22 5.35
C GLU A 67 -6.45 -2.55 5.62
N GLY A 68 -6.58 -3.54 4.73
CA GLY A 68 -5.89 -4.82 4.81
C GLY A 68 -4.36 -4.68 4.73
N THR A 69 -3.87 -3.88 3.78
CA THR A 69 -2.43 -3.59 3.65
C THR A 69 -1.89 -2.87 4.88
N ASP A 70 -2.60 -1.84 5.34
CA ASP A 70 -2.21 -1.06 6.52
C ASP A 70 -2.22 -1.91 7.80
N ALA A 71 -3.19 -2.82 7.94
CA ALA A 71 -3.23 -3.74 9.07
C ALA A 71 -2.04 -4.70 9.07
N LEU A 72 -1.65 -5.22 7.90
CA LEU A 72 -0.47 -6.07 7.74
C LEU A 72 0.82 -5.31 8.12
N LEU A 73 0.98 -4.09 7.63
CA LEU A 73 2.15 -3.25 7.95
C LEU A 73 2.22 -2.93 9.44
N ARG A 74 1.09 -2.55 10.06
CA ARG A 74 1.03 -2.34 11.52
C ARG A 74 1.41 -3.60 12.29
N GLY A 75 0.88 -4.76 11.91
CA GLY A 75 1.22 -6.03 12.55
C GLY A 75 2.71 -6.36 12.47
N LYS A 76 3.32 -6.20 11.29
CA LYS A 76 4.77 -6.37 11.10
C LYS A 76 5.58 -5.40 11.95
N THR A 77 5.17 -4.13 12.02
CA THR A 77 5.83 -3.10 12.83
C THR A 77 5.80 -3.44 14.32
N GLU A 78 4.65 -3.90 14.83
CA GLU A 78 4.52 -4.27 16.25
C GLU A 78 5.37 -5.50 16.60
N VAL A 79 5.38 -6.53 15.74
CA VAL A 79 6.26 -7.70 15.92
C VAL A 79 7.74 -7.25 15.86
N GLY A 80 8.10 -6.42 14.89
CA GLY A 80 9.44 -5.84 14.79
C GLY A 80 9.85 -5.17 16.10
N LYS A 81 9.04 -4.22 16.58
CA LYS A 81 9.31 -3.51 17.85
C LYS A 81 9.50 -4.45 19.04
N ALA A 82 8.73 -5.54 19.11
CA ALA A 82 8.83 -6.51 20.19
C ALA A 82 10.10 -7.35 20.13
N VAL A 83 10.64 -7.63 18.94
CA VAL A 83 11.85 -8.46 18.74
C VAL A 83 13.14 -7.65 18.88
N LEU A 84 13.14 -6.35 18.55
CA LEU A 84 14.35 -5.52 18.56
C LEU A 84 15.13 -5.52 19.91
N PRO A 85 14.50 -5.48 21.10
CA PRO A 85 15.25 -5.56 22.36
C PRO A 85 16.03 -6.86 22.54
N ALA A 86 15.51 -7.97 22.01
CA ALA A 86 16.24 -9.25 22.04
C ALA A 86 17.45 -9.21 21.10
N LEU A 87 17.27 -8.63 19.92
CA LEU A 87 18.36 -8.44 18.96
C LEU A 87 19.47 -7.56 19.53
N ASP A 88 19.12 -6.42 20.17
CA ASP A 88 20.08 -5.54 20.85
C ASP A 88 20.84 -6.27 21.98
N SER A 89 20.17 -7.21 22.65
CA SER A 89 20.81 -8.01 23.71
C SER A 89 21.80 -9.01 23.13
N LEU A 90 21.52 -9.60 21.97
CA LEU A 90 22.46 -10.44 21.22
C LEU A 90 23.66 -9.63 20.74
N GLU A 91 23.45 -8.43 20.20
CA GLU A 91 24.53 -7.53 19.78
C GLU A 91 25.48 -7.18 20.95
N ARG A 92 24.93 -6.83 22.10
CA ARG A 92 25.71 -6.59 23.31
C ARG A 92 26.49 -7.82 23.77
N ALA A 93 25.89 -9.02 23.69
CA ALA A 93 26.58 -10.25 24.04
C ALA A 93 27.75 -10.56 23.10
N ILE A 94 27.56 -10.31 21.79
CA ILE A 94 28.63 -10.47 20.79
C ILE A 94 29.74 -9.44 21.03
N ALA A 95 29.41 -8.18 21.30
CA ALA A 95 30.38 -7.13 21.57
C ALA A 95 31.20 -7.38 22.86
N ALA A 96 30.57 -7.98 23.87
CA ALA A 96 31.23 -8.36 25.11
C ALA A 96 32.21 -9.55 24.98
N HIS A 97 31.99 -10.38 23.93
CA HIS A 97 32.81 -11.57 23.67
C HIS A 97 33.24 -11.59 22.18
N PRO A 98 34.12 -10.67 21.78
CA PRO A 98 34.54 -10.59 20.36
C PRO A 98 35.20 -11.88 19.93
N VAL A 99 34.62 -12.53 18.93
CA VAL A 99 35.21 -13.68 18.24
C VAL A 99 36.26 -13.15 17.29
N GLY A 100 37.52 -13.08 17.75
CA GLY A 100 38.65 -12.61 16.92
C GLY A 100 39.54 -13.76 16.48
N PRO A 101 40.07 -13.74 15.24
CA PRO A 101 41.18 -14.60 14.87
C PRO A 101 42.47 -14.08 15.55
N GLY A 102 42.86 -14.67 16.68
CA GLY A 102 44.13 -14.22 17.28
C GLY A 102 44.31 -14.45 18.75
N ARG A 103 43.40 -15.05 19.50
CA ARG A 103 43.72 -15.60 20.80
C ARG A 103 44.19 -17.04 20.62
N GLU A 104 45.50 -17.21 20.65
CA GLU A 104 46.12 -18.53 20.78
C GLU A 104 45.48 -19.26 21.95
N ALA A 105 45.03 -20.47 21.68
CA ALA A 105 44.24 -21.32 22.55
C ALA A 105 45.12 -21.81 23.72
N GLU A 106 44.98 -21.18 24.88
CA GLU A 106 45.44 -21.79 26.15
C GLU A 106 44.28 -22.38 27.00
N GLU A 107 43.02 -22.27 26.52
CA GLU A 107 41.90 -22.95 27.17
C GLU A 107 40.97 -23.56 26.11
N PRO A 108 40.42 -24.81 26.30
CA PRO A 108 39.67 -25.49 25.23
C PRO A 108 38.32 -24.82 24.97
N ALA A 109 38.24 -24.25 23.78
CA ALA A 109 37.13 -24.18 22.77
C ALA A 109 35.64 -24.07 23.20
N ARG A 110 35.24 -24.04 24.45
CA ARG A 110 33.80 -23.96 24.81
C ARG A 110 33.24 -22.53 24.77
N GLY A 111 34.07 -21.52 25.03
CA GLY A 111 33.63 -20.12 24.97
C GLY A 111 33.48 -19.59 23.54
N ASN A 112 34.36 -20.00 22.63
CA ASN A 112 34.31 -19.58 21.22
C ASN A 112 33.10 -20.15 20.49
N SER A 113 32.73 -21.42 20.75
CA SER A 113 31.58 -22.07 20.12
C SER A 113 30.24 -21.42 20.55
N LEU A 114 30.11 -20.94 21.77
CA LEU A 114 28.90 -20.24 22.22
C LEU A 114 28.78 -18.84 21.57
N ALA A 115 29.86 -18.06 21.55
CA ALA A 115 29.87 -16.75 20.93
C ALA A 115 29.63 -16.82 19.41
N GLU A 116 30.20 -17.82 18.74
CA GLU A 116 29.93 -18.14 17.33
C GLU A 116 28.46 -18.52 17.11
N GLY A 117 27.89 -19.34 17.99
CA GLY A 117 26.48 -19.72 17.97
C GLY A 117 25.56 -18.52 18.15
N VAL A 118 25.85 -17.61 19.07
CA VAL A 118 25.08 -16.37 19.29
C VAL A 118 25.18 -15.46 18.05
N ALA A 119 26.37 -15.31 17.47
CA ALA A 119 26.57 -14.53 16.25
C ALA A 119 25.83 -15.14 15.02
N LEU A 120 25.72 -16.47 14.96
CA LEU A 120 24.93 -17.14 13.94
C LEU A 120 23.43 -16.81 14.10
N VAL A 121 22.89 -16.99 15.31
CA VAL A 121 21.48 -16.69 15.62
C VAL A 121 21.15 -15.23 15.33
N HIS A 122 22.04 -14.30 15.70
CA HIS A 122 21.87 -12.88 15.39
C HIS A 122 21.75 -12.65 13.87
N ARG A 123 22.67 -13.23 13.07
CA ARG A 123 22.63 -13.08 11.61
C ARG A 123 21.36 -13.68 10.99
N GLU A 124 20.91 -14.84 11.49
CA GLU A 124 19.67 -15.45 11.02
C GLU A 124 18.44 -14.58 11.33
N LEU A 125 18.39 -13.98 12.53
CA LEU A 125 17.31 -13.06 12.90
C LEU A 125 17.31 -11.79 12.05
N VAL A 126 18.48 -11.16 11.81
CA VAL A 126 18.59 -10.00 10.92
C VAL A 126 18.12 -10.38 9.51
N SER A 127 18.57 -11.52 8.98
CA SER A 127 18.15 -12.00 7.66
C SER A 127 16.63 -12.27 7.59
N ALA A 128 16.04 -12.81 8.66
CA ALA A 128 14.58 -13.03 8.72
C ALA A 128 13.79 -11.71 8.77
N LEU A 129 14.31 -10.70 9.47
CA LEU A 129 13.71 -9.36 9.49
C LEU A 129 13.77 -8.71 8.09
N ASP A 130 14.92 -8.80 7.43
CA ASP A 130 15.09 -8.29 6.07
C ASP A 130 14.16 -8.98 5.07
N ALA A 131 14.04 -10.31 5.14
CA ALA A 131 13.08 -11.08 4.34
C ALA A 131 11.61 -10.69 4.63
N ALA A 132 11.30 -10.21 5.85
CA ALA A 132 10.00 -9.65 6.19
C ALA A 132 9.79 -8.22 5.70
N GLY A 133 10.84 -7.58 5.12
CA GLY A 133 10.88 -6.22 4.63
C GLY A 133 11.26 -5.19 5.70
N ILE A 134 11.79 -5.63 6.85
CA ILE A 134 12.30 -4.75 7.90
C ILE A 134 13.80 -4.54 7.66
N GLU A 135 14.16 -3.36 7.18
CA GLU A 135 15.52 -2.99 6.82
C GLU A 135 16.26 -2.39 8.02
N THR A 136 17.55 -2.73 8.15
CA THR A 136 18.45 -2.17 9.18
C THR A 136 18.97 -0.81 8.72
N ILE A 137 19.05 0.16 9.64
CA ILE A 137 19.66 1.47 9.45
C ILE A 137 20.94 1.49 10.29
N ASP A 138 22.10 1.50 9.62
CA ASP A 138 23.43 1.56 10.23
C ASP A 138 24.26 2.63 9.48
N PRO A 139 24.10 3.92 9.82
CA PRO A 139 24.53 5.05 9.01
C PRO A 139 25.99 5.47 9.27
N VAL A 140 26.87 4.59 9.74
CA VAL A 140 28.28 4.96 9.99
C VAL A 140 28.93 5.50 8.72
N GLY A 141 29.49 6.71 8.79
CA GLY A 141 30.08 7.43 7.67
C GLY A 141 29.10 8.25 6.83
N GLU A 142 27.82 8.21 7.14
CA GLU A 142 26.79 9.02 6.47
C GLU A 142 26.53 10.35 7.21
N LYS A 143 25.91 11.31 6.51
CA LYS A 143 25.44 12.53 7.13
C LYS A 143 24.26 12.25 8.06
N PHE A 144 24.22 12.93 9.19
CA PHE A 144 23.12 12.83 10.13
C PHE A 144 21.80 13.28 9.51
N ASP A 145 20.78 12.40 9.54
CA ASP A 145 19.42 12.70 9.15
C ASP A 145 18.48 12.63 10.36
N PRO A 146 17.90 13.75 10.82
CA PRO A 146 16.98 13.77 11.97
C PRO A 146 15.72 12.89 11.79
N ASN A 147 15.36 12.52 10.57
CA ASN A 147 14.20 11.66 10.32
C ASN A 147 14.49 10.18 10.60
N LEU A 148 15.77 9.76 10.51
CA LEU A 148 16.18 8.36 10.63
C LEU A 148 17.09 8.11 11.82
N HIS A 149 17.76 9.16 12.34
CA HIS A 149 18.81 9.06 13.34
C HIS A 149 18.48 9.88 14.60
N GLU A 150 18.87 9.35 15.74
CA GLU A 150 18.83 10.03 17.04
C GLU A 150 20.26 10.22 17.54
N ALA A 151 20.77 11.47 17.59
CA ALA A 151 22.09 11.75 18.10
C ALA A 151 22.10 11.66 19.64
N LEU A 152 22.89 10.74 20.20
CA LEU A 152 23.07 10.58 21.64
C LEU A 152 24.12 11.51 22.16
N SER A 153 25.20 11.71 21.41
CA SER A 153 26.32 12.57 21.76
C SER A 153 27.02 13.07 20.51
N SER A 154 27.81 14.12 20.67
CA SER A 154 28.73 14.58 19.63
C SER A 154 30.17 14.51 20.16
N ARG A 155 31.13 14.25 19.25
CA ARG A 155 32.53 14.40 19.49
C ARG A 155 33.13 15.47 18.56
N PRO A 156 34.20 16.18 18.99
CA PRO A 156 34.88 17.09 18.09
C PRO A 156 35.37 16.38 16.83
N SER A 157 35.20 17.05 15.67
CA SER A 157 35.75 16.56 14.40
C SER A 157 37.28 16.45 14.50
N GLN A 158 37.84 15.37 13.97
CA GLN A 158 39.28 15.21 13.78
C GLN A 158 39.70 15.80 12.43
N ASP A 159 41.04 15.96 12.23
CA ASP A 159 41.55 16.51 10.97
C ASP A 159 41.03 15.74 9.75
N GLY A 160 40.28 16.45 8.89
CA GLY A 160 39.68 15.91 7.66
C GLY A 160 38.27 15.35 7.80
N GLU A 161 37.66 15.37 9.00
CA GLU A 161 36.27 14.96 9.20
C GLU A 161 35.30 16.15 9.01
N GLU A 162 34.24 15.93 8.25
CA GLU A 162 33.15 16.90 8.14
C GLU A 162 32.28 16.91 9.41
N PRO A 163 31.83 18.06 9.89
CA PRO A 163 30.87 18.13 11.00
C PRO A 163 29.50 17.58 10.55
N GLY A 164 28.78 16.94 11.48
CA GLY A 164 27.47 16.36 11.22
C GLY A 164 27.51 15.00 10.53
N VAL A 165 28.64 14.30 10.56
CA VAL A 165 28.78 12.91 10.08
C VAL A 165 28.61 11.94 11.24
N VAL A 166 27.94 10.82 11.00
CA VAL A 166 27.81 9.72 11.96
C VAL A 166 29.13 8.97 12.06
N VAL A 167 29.71 8.91 13.24
CA VAL A 167 30.98 8.22 13.48
C VAL A 167 30.82 6.86 14.12
N GLU A 168 29.73 6.66 14.81
CA GLU A 168 29.43 5.41 15.50
C GLU A 168 27.91 5.20 15.60
N THR A 169 27.47 3.98 15.39
CA THR A 169 26.10 3.54 15.66
C THR A 169 26.07 2.78 16.98
N VAL A 170 25.55 3.42 18.03
CA VAL A 170 25.41 2.81 19.36
C VAL A 170 24.29 1.78 19.38
N GLN A 171 23.23 2.03 18.60
CA GLN A 171 22.09 1.14 18.46
C GLN A 171 21.51 1.27 17.04
N ARG A 172 21.40 0.15 16.34
CA ARG A 172 20.87 0.15 14.98
C ARG A 172 19.41 0.56 14.92
N GLY A 173 19.09 1.33 13.89
CA GLY A 173 17.72 1.67 13.53
C GLY A 173 17.08 0.61 12.65
N TYR A 174 15.75 0.66 12.52
CA TYR A 174 14.99 -0.26 11.68
C TYR A 174 13.81 0.46 11.04
N ARG A 175 13.53 0.15 9.77
CA ARG A 175 12.36 0.66 9.03
C ARG A 175 11.64 -0.46 8.28
N LEU A 176 10.36 -0.25 8.00
CA LEU A 176 9.55 -1.13 7.16
C LEU A 176 8.99 -0.29 6.00
N GLY A 177 9.63 -0.38 4.84
CA GLY A 177 9.37 0.53 3.73
C GLY A 177 9.62 1.99 4.15
N GLU A 178 8.59 2.85 4.08
CA GLU A 178 8.68 4.25 4.52
C GLU A 178 8.45 4.45 6.03
N ALA A 179 7.92 3.44 6.72
CA ALA A 179 7.61 3.55 8.14
C ALA A 179 8.84 3.30 9.01
N LEU A 180 9.26 4.30 9.77
CA LEU A 180 10.33 4.16 10.77
C LEU A 180 9.80 3.35 11.96
N ILE A 181 10.43 2.20 12.26
CA ILE A 181 10.14 1.38 13.42
C ILE A 181 10.89 1.94 14.65
N ARG A 182 12.20 2.22 14.47
CA ARG A 182 13.07 2.78 15.49
C ARG A 182 14.22 3.55 14.82
N PRO A 183 14.56 4.78 15.24
CA PRO A 183 15.72 5.49 14.72
C PRO A 183 17.02 4.81 15.13
N ALA A 184 18.08 4.99 14.33
CA ALA A 184 19.42 4.61 14.72
C ALA A 184 19.94 5.61 15.75
N ARG A 185 20.46 5.12 16.88
CA ARG A 185 21.09 5.97 17.92
C ARG A 185 22.57 6.07 17.65
N VAL A 186 23.03 7.28 17.42
CA VAL A 186 24.34 7.53 16.83
C VAL A 186 25.17 8.55 17.62
N VAL A 187 26.48 8.52 17.41
CA VAL A 187 27.41 9.58 17.78
C VAL A 187 27.81 10.33 16.51
N VAL A 188 27.77 11.66 16.55
CA VAL A 188 28.05 12.52 15.38
C VAL A 188 29.28 13.40 15.63
N THR A 189 29.91 13.86 14.54
CA THR A 189 30.96 14.92 14.61
C THR A 189 30.31 16.29 14.84
N SER A 190 30.92 17.12 15.64
CA SER A 190 30.48 18.52 15.91
C SER A 190 31.45 19.53 15.33
#